data_8c6d717fe2278e090044af735c120529
#
_entry.id   8c6d717fe2278e090044af735c120529
#
_cell.length_a   1.000
_cell.length_b   1.000
_cell.length_c   1.000
_cell.angle_alpha   90.00
_cell.angle_beta   90.00
_cell.angle_gamma   90.00
#
_symmetry.space_group_name_H-M   'P 1'
#
loop_
_entity.id
_entity.type
_entity.pdbx_description
1 polymer ?
#
loop_
_entity_poly.entity_id
_entity_poly.type
_entity_poly.pdbx_seq_one_letter_code
_entity_poly.pdbx_strand_id
1 'polypeptide(L)'
;MIKKVKDFLYINEEFFVFPIIEKIKTKAEYRRLFSNFMSLSVLQAANYIFPLITFPYLVRVLGVEKFGLISFAQAFIQYFIIITDYGFNLSATREISIHRDNKEKVNEIFSSVMIIKVGLFILSFIIMSGIVFGFEKFRREWLLYYLTFGMVLGQVLFPVWFFQGMEQMKWITYLNIIAKGIFTIAVFVFVKNPSHYVYVPILNSMGLAISGVVAIYIIYKNFNYNIRFYGISV
;
A
#
# COMPACT_ATOMS: atom_id res chain seq x y z
N MET A 1 -44.91 -15.57 -7.78
CA MET A 1 -43.84 -15.14 -6.86
C MET A 1 -42.46 -15.04 -7.56
N ILE A 2 -42.07 -16.01 -8.37
CA ILE A 2 -40.74 -16.06 -9.09
C ILE A 2 -40.62 -14.95 -10.15
N LYS A 3 -41.71 -14.52 -10.79
CA LYS A 3 -41.67 -13.45 -11.83
C LYS A 3 -41.34 -12.07 -11.23
N LYS A 4 -41.86 -11.75 -10.03
CA LYS A 4 -41.55 -10.49 -9.30
C LYS A 4 -40.11 -10.39 -8.81
N VAL A 5 -39.46 -11.50 -8.52
CA VAL A 5 -38.03 -11.53 -8.09
C VAL A 5 -37.12 -11.35 -9.29
N LYS A 6 -37.49 -11.86 -10.46
CA LYS A 6 -36.75 -11.62 -11.72
C LYS A 6 -36.82 -10.14 -12.13
N ASP A 7 -37.97 -9.51 -12.02
CA ASP A 7 -38.16 -8.10 -12.38
C ASP A 7 -37.39 -7.17 -11.41
N PHE A 8 -37.24 -7.55 -10.14
CA PHE A 8 -36.45 -6.83 -9.14
C PHE A 8 -34.92 -6.95 -9.37
N LEU A 9 -34.46 -8.12 -9.81
CA LEU A 9 -33.03 -8.35 -10.13
C LEU A 9 -32.63 -7.68 -11.46
N TYR A 10 -33.53 -7.62 -12.45
CA TYR A 10 -33.30 -6.98 -13.74
C TYR A 10 -33.19 -5.44 -13.63
N ILE A 11 -33.97 -4.83 -12.73
CA ILE A 11 -33.92 -3.37 -12.49
C ILE A 11 -32.59 -2.95 -11.85
N ASN A 12 -31.95 -3.82 -11.04
CA ASN A 12 -30.69 -3.49 -10.37
C ASN A 12 -29.44 -3.63 -11.27
N GLU A 13 -29.45 -4.50 -12.27
CA GLU A 13 -28.29 -4.61 -13.19
C GLU A 13 -28.25 -3.46 -14.22
N GLU A 14 -29.38 -3.01 -14.74
CA GLU A 14 -29.40 -1.86 -15.66
C GLU A 14 -29.12 -0.53 -14.97
N PHE A 15 -29.44 -0.39 -13.68
CA PHE A 15 -29.25 0.88 -12.97
C PHE A 15 -27.80 1.18 -12.60
N PHE A 16 -26.95 0.16 -12.46
CA PHE A 16 -25.55 0.34 -12.01
C PHE A 16 -24.52 0.28 -13.14
N VAL A 17 -24.74 -0.48 -14.18
CA VAL A 17 -23.75 -0.73 -15.24
C VAL A 17 -23.94 0.18 -16.45
N PHE A 18 -25.18 0.46 -16.86
CA PHE A 18 -25.50 1.24 -18.05
C PHE A 18 -25.06 2.73 -18.00
N PRO A 19 -25.24 3.49 -16.90
CA PRO A 19 -24.82 4.89 -16.88
C PRO A 19 -23.30 5.07 -16.86
N ILE A 20 -22.53 4.03 -16.49
CA ILE A 20 -21.06 4.06 -16.53
C ILE A 20 -20.57 3.89 -17.97
N ILE A 21 -21.22 3.03 -18.75
CA ILE A 21 -20.82 2.74 -20.14
C ILE A 21 -21.21 3.90 -21.08
N GLU A 22 -22.34 4.54 -20.87
CA GLU A 22 -22.80 5.68 -21.69
C GLU A 22 -21.95 6.94 -21.49
N LYS A 23 -21.23 7.06 -20.36
CA LYS A 23 -20.32 8.16 -20.06
C LYS A 23 -18.92 8.01 -20.67
N ILE A 24 -18.58 6.83 -21.19
CA ILE A 24 -17.28 6.59 -21.84
C ILE A 24 -17.36 7.11 -23.29
N LYS A 25 -17.24 8.43 -23.47
CA LYS A 25 -17.45 9.09 -24.77
C LYS A 25 -16.24 9.06 -25.71
N THR A 26 -15.05 8.61 -25.27
CA THR A 26 -13.87 8.62 -26.11
C THR A 26 -13.07 7.33 -26.08
N LYS A 27 -12.46 6.94 -27.22
CA LYS A 27 -11.54 5.79 -27.34
C LYS A 27 -10.35 5.89 -26.37
N ALA A 28 -9.96 7.12 -26.00
CA ALA A 28 -8.88 7.38 -25.06
C ALA A 28 -9.27 7.04 -23.61
N GLU A 29 -10.48 7.34 -23.18
CA GLU A 29 -10.98 7.00 -21.83
C GLU A 29 -11.13 5.50 -21.65
N TYR A 30 -11.68 4.80 -22.66
CA TYR A 30 -11.77 3.35 -22.63
C TYR A 30 -10.39 2.69 -22.52
N ARG A 31 -9.41 3.17 -23.30
CA ARG A 31 -8.02 2.67 -23.23
C ARG A 31 -7.39 2.90 -21.85
N ARG A 32 -7.66 4.04 -21.21
CA ARG A 32 -7.17 4.36 -19.87
C ARG A 32 -7.80 3.47 -18.81
N LEU A 33 -9.12 3.30 -18.83
CA LEU A 33 -9.84 2.40 -17.91
C LEU A 33 -9.34 0.96 -18.04
N PHE A 34 -9.22 0.47 -19.27
CA PHE A 34 -8.70 -0.88 -19.52
C PHE A 34 -7.26 -1.04 -19.02
N SER A 35 -6.39 -0.07 -19.26
CA SER A 35 -5.01 -0.06 -18.77
C SER A 35 -4.95 -0.09 -17.24
N ASN A 36 -5.78 0.69 -16.56
CA ASN A 36 -5.86 0.71 -15.11
C ASN A 36 -6.38 -0.63 -14.55
N PHE A 37 -7.42 -1.19 -15.16
CA PHE A 37 -7.95 -2.50 -14.79
C PHE A 37 -6.88 -3.60 -14.93
N MET A 38 -6.20 -3.66 -16.08
CA MET A 38 -5.13 -4.62 -16.31
C MET A 38 -3.97 -4.44 -15.31
N SER A 39 -3.59 -3.21 -15.02
CA SER A 39 -2.54 -2.92 -14.04
C SER A 39 -2.91 -3.46 -12.65
N LEU A 40 -4.13 -3.21 -12.19
CA LEU A 40 -4.59 -3.73 -10.89
C LEU A 40 -4.74 -5.25 -10.88
N SER A 41 -5.17 -5.87 -11.98
CA SER A 41 -5.26 -7.32 -12.10
C SER A 41 -3.87 -7.97 -12.03
N VAL A 42 -2.89 -7.41 -12.72
CA VAL A 42 -1.49 -7.87 -12.66
C VAL A 42 -0.91 -7.67 -11.26
N LEU A 43 -1.19 -6.55 -10.62
CA LEU A 43 -0.79 -6.30 -9.23
C LEU A 43 -1.39 -7.35 -8.29
N GLN A 44 -2.68 -7.66 -8.44
CA GLN A 44 -3.36 -8.63 -7.61
C GLN A 44 -2.79 -10.04 -7.81
N ALA A 45 -2.53 -10.43 -9.06
CA ALA A 45 -1.85 -11.70 -9.35
C ALA A 45 -0.47 -11.77 -8.68
N ALA A 46 0.33 -10.70 -8.76
CA ALA A 46 1.63 -10.60 -8.09
C ALA A 46 1.50 -10.71 -6.56
N ASN A 47 0.45 -10.11 -5.97
CA ASN A 47 0.20 -10.19 -4.52
C ASN A 47 -0.02 -11.64 -4.02
N TYR A 48 -0.49 -12.53 -4.87
CA TYR A 48 -0.64 -13.96 -4.55
C TYR A 48 0.58 -14.79 -4.94
N ILE A 49 1.16 -14.55 -6.11
CA ILE A 49 2.26 -15.36 -6.65
C ILE A 49 3.53 -15.23 -5.79
N PHE A 50 3.95 -14.00 -5.42
CA PHE A 50 5.16 -13.81 -4.64
C PHE A 50 5.12 -14.48 -3.25
N PRO A 51 4.06 -14.34 -2.44
CA PRO A 51 3.95 -15.09 -1.19
C PRO A 51 3.89 -16.61 -1.39
N LEU A 52 3.20 -17.08 -2.44
CA LEU A 52 3.11 -18.52 -2.74
C LEU A 52 4.48 -19.13 -3.01
N ILE A 53 5.41 -18.38 -3.56
CA ILE A 53 6.80 -18.81 -3.81
C ILE A 53 7.64 -18.66 -2.52
N THR A 54 7.50 -17.55 -1.79
CA THR A 54 8.39 -17.24 -0.66
C THR A 54 8.01 -17.96 0.63
N PHE A 55 6.73 -18.13 0.94
CA PHE A 55 6.30 -18.71 2.20
C PHE A 55 6.75 -20.17 2.39
N PRO A 56 6.57 -21.08 1.42
CA PRO A 56 7.06 -22.46 1.58
C PRO A 56 8.57 -22.52 1.79
N TYR A 57 9.32 -21.65 1.10
CA TYR A 57 10.76 -21.55 1.28
C TYR A 57 11.12 -21.08 2.70
N LEU A 58 10.50 -19.99 3.16
CA LEU A 58 10.76 -19.44 4.50
C LEU A 58 10.41 -20.46 5.61
N VAL A 59 9.27 -21.14 5.50
CA VAL A 59 8.90 -22.19 6.47
C VAL A 59 9.93 -23.31 6.50
N ARG A 60 10.44 -23.72 5.32
CA ARG A 60 11.45 -24.78 5.22
C ARG A 60 12.79 -24.36 5.83
N VAL A 61 13.25 -23.13 5.58
CA VAL A 61 14.58 -22.66 5.99
C VAL A 61 14.61 -22.19 7.43
N LEU A 62 13.58 -21.45 7.86
CA LEU A 62 13.52 -20.86 9.21
C LEU A 62 12.90 -21.78 10.24
N GLY A 63 12.11 -22.76 9.81
CA GLY A 63 11.27 -23.57 10.67
C GLY A 63 9.98 -22.84 11.07
N VAL A 64 9.01 -23.61 11.54
CA VAL A 64 7.66 -23.11 11.87
C VAL A 64 7.69 -22.05 12.99
N GLU A 65 8.56 -22.22 13.99
CA GLU A 65 8.66 -21.30 15.13
C GLU A 65 9.10 -19.90 14.71
N LYS A 66 10.21 -19.76 13.99
CA LYS A 66 10.74 -18.46 13.57
C LYS A 66 9.85 -17.82 12.49
N PHE A 67 9.28 -18.62 11.59
CA PHE A 67 8.30 -18.13 10.62
C PHE A 67 7.04 -17.62 11.32
N GLY A 68 6.54 -18.33 12.34
CA GLY A 68 5.40 -17.90 13.16
C GLY A 68 5.68 -16.59 13.89
N LEU A 69 6.90 -16.41 14.42
CA LEU A 69 7.31 -15.18 15.08
C LEU A 69 7.32 -13.97 14.13
N ILE A 70 7.86 -14.14 12.91
CA ILE A 70 7.82 -13.10 11.87
C ILE A 70 6.38 -12.77 11.49
N SER A 71 5.54 -13.78 11.25
CA SER A 71 4.15 -13.60 10.87
C SER A 71 3.35 -12.87 11.95
N PHE A 72 3.60 -13.18 13.22
CA PHE A 72 3.01 -12.45 14.35
C PHE A 72 3.47 -10.99 14.39
N ALA A 73 4.78 -10.73 14.21
CA ALA A 73 5.30 -9.37 14.17
C ALA A 73 4.67 -8.57 13.01
N GLN A 74 4.54 -9.16 11.83
CA GLN A 74 3.88 -8.53 10.68
C GLN A 74 2.40 -8.24 10.96
N ALA A 75 1.67 -9.19 11.54
CA ALA A 75 0.26 -9.00 11.91
C ALA A 75 0.11 -7.88 12.97
N PHE A 76 1.00 -7.81 13.95
CA PHE A 76 1.02 -6.74 14.95
C PHE A 76 1.29 -5.38 14.30
N ILE A 77 2.28 -5.28 13.43
CA ILE A 77 2.62 -4.03 12.73
C ILE A 77 1.53 -3.61 11.73
N GLN A 78 0.74 -4.53 11.22
CA GLN A 78 -0.37 -4.22 10.32
C GLN A 78 -1.41 -3.26 10.96
N TYR A 79 -1.63 -3.32 12.27
CA TYR A 79 -2.50 -2.37 12.96
C TYR A 79 -1.97 -0.93 12.85
N PHE A 80 -0.66 -0.73 12.94
CA PHE A 80 -0.04 0.59 12.80
C PHE A 80 -0.08 1.09 11.35
N ILE A 81 -0.01 0.20 10.37
CA ILE A 81 -0.24 0.54 8.96
C ILE A 81 -1.66 1.08 8.77
N ILE A 82 -2.66 0.41 9.35
CA ILE A 82 -4.08 0.85 9.28
C ILE A 82 -4.25 2.22 9.96
N ILE A 83 -3.65 2.43 11.13
CA ILE A 83 -3.69 3.72 11.83
C ILE A 83 -3.07 4.84 10.98
N THR A 84 -1.91 4.60 10.38
CA THR A 84 -1.23 5.60 9.54
C THR A 84 -1.92 5.85 8.22
N ASP A 85 -2.71 4.89 7.73
CA ASP A 85 -3.49 5.06 6.51
C ASP A 85 -4.77 5.88 6.75
N TYR A 86 -5.40 5.75 7.91
CA TYR A 86 -6.57 6.53 8.37
C TYR A 86 -7.68 6.73 7.33
N GLY A 87 -7.75 5.86 6.33
CA GLY A 87 -8.73 5.95 5.25
C GLY A 87 -8.36 6.94 4.13
N PHE A 88 -7.13 7.47 4.10
CA PHE A 88 -6.66 8.36 3.04
C PHE A 88 -6.69 7.70 1.65
N ASN A 89 -6.58 6.38 1.58
CA ASN A 89 -6.73 5.64 0.32
C ASN A 89 -8.12 5.85 -0.32
N LEU A 90 -9.15 6.21 0.44
CA LEU A 90 -10.47 6.53 -0.09
C LEU A 90 -10.68 8.05 -0.22
N SER A 91 -10.49 8.78 0.89
CA SER A 91 -10.79 10.22 0.96
C SER A 91 -9.87 11.05 0.05
N ALA A 92 -8.56 10.86 0.15
CA ALA A 92 -7.61 11.61 -0.66
C ALA A 92 -7.66 11.20 -2.15
N THR A 93 -7.91 9.92 -2.46
CA THR A 93 -8.14 9.47 -3.84
C THR A 93 -9.31 10.21 -4.46
N ARG A 94 -10.43 10.32 -3.73
CA ARG A 94 -11.62 11.04 -4.19
C ARG A 94 -11.33 12.52 -4.44
N GLU A 95 -10.72 13.19 -3.48
CA GLU A 95 -10.42 14.63 -3.57
C GLU A 95 -9.47 14.94 -4.73
N ILE A 96 -8.43 14.14 -4.93
CA ILE A 96 -7.54 14.28 -6.10
C ILE A 96 -8.29 14.03 -7.40
N SER A 97 -9.17 13.03 -7.45
CA SER A 97 -9.94 12.72 -8.65
C SER A 97 -10.86 13.87 -9.06
N ILE A 98 -11.48 14.55 -8.08
CA ILE A 98 -12.35 15.70 -8.30
C ILE A 98 -11.55 16.93 -8.79
N HIS A 99 -10.37 17.16 -8.21
CA HIS A 99 -9.56 18.36 -8.48
C HIS A 99 -8.38 18.10 -9.42
N ARG A 100 -8.41 17.00 -10.19
CA ARG A 100 -7.30 16.53 -11.02
C ARG A 100 -6.70 17.59 -11.96
N ASP A 101 -7.53 18.46 -12.50
CA ASP A 101 -7.13 19.51 -13.42
C ASP A 101 -6.62 20.78 -12.71
N ASN A 102 -6.80 20.87 -11.39
CA ASN A 102 -6.31 21.98 -10.57
C ASN A 102 -5.02 21.59 -9.83
N LYS A 103 -3.88 21.97 -10.43
CA LYS A 103 -2.54 21.62 -9.90
C LYS A 103 -2.30 22.14 -8.49
N GLU A 104 -2.76 23.34 -8.16
CA GLU A 104 -2.55 23.93 -6.83
C GLU A 104 -3.32 23.14 -5.77
N LYS A 105 -4.59 22.79 -6.05
CA LYS A 105 -5.42 22.04 -5.11
C LYS A 105 -4.92 20.62 -4.91
N VAL A 106 -4.48 19.94 -5.97
CA VAL A 106 -3.86 18.61 -5.85
C VAL A 106 -2.58 18.67 -5.03
N ASN A 107 -1.75 19.72 -5.19
CA ASN A 107 -0.54 19.88 -4.41
C ASN A 107 -0.82 20.18 -2.92
N GLU A 108 -1.87 20.93 -2.62
CA GLU A 108 -2.35 21.18 -1.26
C GLU A 108 -2.79 19.86 -0.60
N ILE A 109 -3.65 19.08 -1.28
CA ILE A 109 -4.12 17.76 -0.80
C ILE A 109 -2.93 16.83 -0.56
N PHE A 110 -2.02 16.74 -1.54
CA PHE A 110 -0.83 15.88 -1.44
C PHE A 110 0.01 16.24 -0.22
N SER A 111 0.33 17.52 -0.03
CA SER A 111 1.14 17.99 1.08
C SER A 111 0.46 17.76 2.42
N SER A 112 -0.83 18.09 2.54
CA SER A 112 -1.60 17.93 3.78
C SER A 112 -1.66 16.46 4.21
N VAL A 113 -1.98 15.55 3.29
CA VAL A 113 -2.06 14.12 3.59
C VAL A 113 -0.69 13.56 3.97
N MET A 114 0.39 13.93 3.27
CA MET A 114 1.73 13.47 3.61
C MET A 114 2.17 13.94 5.01
N ILE A 115 1.89 15.19 5.37
CA ILE A 115 2.21 15.74 6.71
C ILE A 115 1.44 14.99 7.80
N ILE A 116 0.13 14.75 7.58
CA ILE A 116 -0.69 14.03 8.55
C ILE A 116 -0.19 12.57 8.69
N LYS A 117 0.14 11.89 7.59
CA LYS A 117 0.68 10.52 7.63
C LYS A 117 2.01 10.44 8.37
N VAL A 118 2.88 11.43 8.22
CA VAL A 118 4.13 11.53 9.00
C VAL A 118 3.84 11.73 10.50
N GLY A 119 2.87 12.58 10.84
CA GLY A 119 2.44 12.75 12.23
C GLY A 119 1.89 11.46 12.85
N LEU A 120 1.02 10.75 12.10
CA LEU A 120 0.47 9.46 12.53
C LEU A 120 1.56 8.37 12.62
N PHE A 121 2.58 8.41 11.76
CA PHE A 121 3.73 7.51 11.85
C PHE A 121 4.51 7.72 13.14
N ILE A 122 4.80 8.98 13.52
CA ILE A 122 5.49 9.30 14.77
C ILE A 122 4.66 8.84 15.98
N LEU A 123 3.35 9.12 15.97
CA LEU A 123 2.45 8.67 17.04
C LEU A 123 2.43 7.14 17.13
N SER A 124 2.31 6.45 16.00
CA SER A 124 2.34 4.98 15.92
C SER A 124 3.66 4.41 16.44
N PHE A 125 4.78 5.07 16.14
CA PHE A 125 6.11 4.65 16.63
C PHE A 125 6.19 4.76 18.16
N ILE A 126 5.67 5.84 18.75
CA ILE A 126 5.64 6.02 20.21
C ILE A 126 4.78 4.95 20.87
N ILE A 127 3.57 4.71 20.34
CA ILE A 127 2.65 3.69 20.88
C ILE A 127 3.28 2.30 20.77
N MET A 128 3.83 1.94 19.62
CA MET A 128 4.49 0.67 19.40
C MET A 128 5.66 0.48 20.38
N SER A 129 6.49 1.50 20.56
CA SER A 129 7.60 1.46 21.52
C SER A 129 7.11 1.26 22.95
N GLY A 130 6.04 1.95 23.35
CA GLY A 130 5.42 1.76 24.67
C GLY A 130 4.94 0.31 24.88
N ILE A 131 4.33 -0.31 23.87
CA ILE A 131 3.89 -1.70 23.94
C ILE A 131 5.10 -2.65 24.01
N VAL A 132 6.09 -2.47 23.13
CA VAL A 132 7.25 -3.36 23.06
C VAL A 132 8.05 -3.38 24.37
N PHE A 133 8.24 -2.22 25.00
CA PHE A 133 8.97 -2.14 26.26
C PHE A 133 8.07 -2.38 27.50
N GLY A 134 6.77 -2.15 27.40
CA GLY A 134 5.82 -2.37 28.48
C GLY A 134 5.51 -3.84 28.78
N PHE A 135 5.63 -4.70 27.78
CA PHE A 135 5.31 -6.12 27.91
C PHE A 135 6.55 -7.00 27.67
N GLU A 136 6.90 -7.84 28.65
CA GLU A 136 8.08 -8.71 28.59
C GLU A 136 8.12 -9.61 27.34
N LYS A 137 6.96 -10.14 26.93
CA LYS A 137 6.83 -10.99 25.74
C LYS A 137 7.30 -10.31 24.45
N PHE A 138 7.01 -9.01 24.28
CA PHE A 138 7.44 -8.23 23.13
C PHE A 138 8.90 -7.78 23.28
N ARG A 139 9.32 -7.45 24.50
CA ARG A 139 10.68 -6.98 24.78
C ARG A 139 11.76 -8.02 24.48
N ARG A 140 11.46 -9.33 24.56
CA ARG A 140 12.41 -10.40 24.23
C ARG A 140 12.85 -10.35 22.76
N GLU A 141 11.98 -9.96 21.87
CA GLU A 141 12.23 -9.88 20.42
C GLU A 141 12.06 -8.44 19.89
N TRP A 142 12.44 -7.45 20.72
CA TRP A 142 12.24 -6.03 20.40
C TRP A 142 12.78 -5.64 19.02
N LEU A 143 13.96 -6.15 18.65
CA LEU A 143 14.61 -5.88 17.37
C LEU A 143 13.72 -6.29 16.20
N LEU A 144 13.07 -7.43 16.28
CA LEU A 144 12.17 -7.91 15.23
C LEU A 144 11.01 -6.94 14.99
N TYR A 145 10.38 -6.42 16.06
CA TYR A 145 9.27 -5.47 15.94
C TYR A 145 9.72 -4.13 15.33
N TYR A 146 10.87 -3.61 15.74
CA TYR A 146 11.41 -2.37 15.17
C TYR A 146 11.77 -2.51 13.69
N LEU A 147 12.38 -3.61 13.31
CA LEU A 147 12.71 -3.88 11.91
C LEU A 147 11.45 -4.09 11.06
N THR A 148 10.44 -4.76 11.63
CA THR A 148 9.14 -4.92 10.95
C THR A 148 8.39 -3.59 10.85
N PHE A 149 8.54 -2.68 11.83
CA PHE A 149 7.93 -1.36 11.80
C PHE A 149 8.42 -0.48 10.64
N GLY A 150 9.59 -0.77 10.09
CA GLY A 150 10.05 -0.16 8.84
C GLY A 150 9.08 -0.33 7.67
N MET A 151 8.18 -1.34 7.70
CA MET A 151 7.10 -1.48 6.72
C MET A 151 6.11 -0.32 6.80
N VAL A 152 5.84 0.23 8.00
CA VAL A 152 4.96 1.39 8.19
C VAL A 152 5.56 2.61 7.50
N LEU A 153 6.89 2.82 7.65
CA LEU A 153 7.60 3.90 6.96
C LEU A 153 7.45 3.76 5.44
N GLY A 154 7.68 2.56 4.90
CA GLY A 154 7.51 2.29 3.48
C GLY A 154 6.10 2.60 2.98
N GLN A 155 5.08 2.21 3.75
CA GLN A 155 3.67 2.48 3.43
C GLN A 155 3.30 3.97 3.51
N VAL A 156 3.86 4.71 4.46
CA VAL A 156 3.68 6.17 4.57
C VAL A 156 4.30 6.90 3.37
N LEU A 157 5.48 6.46 2.94
CA LEU A 157 6.20 7.03 1.80
C LEU A 157 5.59 6.65 0.44
N PHE A 158 4.74 5.62 0.38
CA PHE A 158 4.16 5.15 -0.87
C PHE A 158 2.72 5.66 -1.05
N PRO A 159 2.49 6.79 -1.75
CA PRO A 159 1.19 7.44 -1.86
C PRO A 159 0.32 6.76 -2.93
N VAL A 160 -0.18 5.56 -2.65
CA VAL A 160 -1.09 4.80 -3.54
C VAL A 160 -2.30 5.63 -3.95
N TRP A 161 -2.90 6.34 -2.98
CA TRP A 161 -4.05 7.22 -3.16
C TRP A 161 -3.83 8.33 -4.20
N PHE A 162 -2.60 8.85 -4.31
CA PHE A 162 -2.26 9.85 -5.32
C PHE A 162 -2.33 9.26 -6.73
N PHE A 163 -1.67 8.12 -6.96
CA PHE A 163 -1.68 7.47 -8.26
C PHE A 163 -3.07 6.98 -8.67
N GLN A 164 -3.89 6.55 -7.70
CA GLN A 164 -5.27 6.16 -7.94
C GLN A 164 -6.12 7.39 -8.35
N GLY A 165 -6.03 8.49 -7.61
CA GLY A 165 -6.73 9.74 -7.91
C GLY A 165 -6.34 10.34 -9.27
N MET A 166 -5.07 10.23 -9.65
CA MET A 166 -4.55 10.64 -10.96
C MET A 166 -4.79 9.61 -12.08
N GLU A 167 -5.45 8.47 -11.78
CA GLU A 167 -5.67 7.35 -12.71
C GLU A 167 -4.38 6.82 -13.36
N GLN A 168 -3.30 6.77 -12.60
CA GLN A 168 -1.98 6.31 -13.03
C GLN A 168 -1.56 5.01 -12.30
N MET A 169 -2.48 4.05 -12.28
CA MET A 169 -2.33 2.79 -11.51
C MET A 169 -1.14 1.94 -11.96
N LYS A 170 -0.65 2.15 -13.18
CA LYS A 170 0.56 1.49 -13.69
C LYS A 170 1.78 1.68 -12.79
N TRP A 171 1.95 2.87 -12.17
CA TRP A 171 3.07 3.13 -11.28
C TRP A 171 2.98 2.31 -10.00
N ILE A 172 1.76 2.16 -9.44
CA ILE A 172 1.53 1.30 -8.28
C ILE A 172 1.96 -0.13 -8.62
N THR A 173 1.54 -0.63 -9.77
CA THR A 173 1.84 -1.99 -10.22
C THR A 173 3.34 -2.21 -10.43
N TYR A 174 4.01 -1.34 -11.18
CA TYR A 174 5.44 -1.48 -11.46
C TYR A 174 6.28 -1.45 -10.19
N LEU A 175 6.05 -0.45 -9.32
CA LEU A 175 6.83 -0.31 -8.09
C LEU A 175 6.61 -1.47 -7.12
N ASN A 176 5.36 -1.94 -6.96
CA ASN A 176 5.08 -3.09 -6.11
C ASN A 176 5.68 -4.39 -6.66
N ILE A 177 5.58 -4.65 -7.97
CA ILE A 177 6.13 -5.87 -8.59
C ILE A 177 7.65 -5.88 -8.48
N ILE A 178 8.31 -4.76 -8.77
CA ILE A 178 9.76 -4.65 -8.64
C ILE A 178 10.19 -4.86 -7.18
N ALA A 179 9.53 -4.19 -6.22
CA ALA A 179 9.86 -4.35 -4.81
C ALA A 179 9.69 -5.79 -4.32
N LYS A 180 8.57 -6.45 -4.67
CA LYS A 180 8.30 -7.84 -4.31
C LYS A 180 9.24 -8.82 -5.01
N GLY A 181 9.57 -8.56 -6.27
CA GLY A 181 10.55 -9.35 -7.02
C GLY A 181 11.93 -9.29 -6.39
N ILE A 182 12.42 -8.09 -6.07
CA ILE A 182 13.69 -7.88 -5.38
C ILE A 182 13.66 -8.54 -4.00
N PHE A 183 12.58 -8.34 -3.22
CA PHE A 183 12.41 -8.99 -1.93
C PHE A 183 12.48 -10.52 -2.05
N THR A 184 11.76 -11.10 -3.00
CA THR A 184 11.76 -12.55 -3.23
C THR A 184 13.16 -13.06 -3.55
N ILE A 185 13.86 -12.43 -4.48
CA ILE A 185 15.24 -12.80 -4.84
C ILE A 185 16.16 -12.66 -3.61
N ALA A 186 16.06 -11.53 -2.89
CA ALA A 186 16.88 -11.27 -1.72
C ALA A 186 16.64 -12.31 -0.59
N VAL A 187 15.40 -12.73 -0.39
CA VAL A 187 15.08 -13.82 0.56
C VAL A 187 15.82 -15.10 0.16
N PHE A 188 15.78 -15.50 -1.11
CA PHE A 188 16.48 -16.69 -1.58
C PHE A 188 18.01 -16.57 -1.49
N VAL A 189 18.57 -15.38 -1.57
CA VAL A 189 20.02 -15.15 -1.49
C VAL A 189 20.51 -15.08 -0.05
N PHE A 190 19.84 -14.32 0.80
CA PHE A 190 20.32 -13.97 2.14
C PHE A 190 19.76 -14.84 3.25
N VAL A 191 18.57 -15.44 3.11
CA VAL A 191 17.95 -16.24 4.17
C VAL A 191 18.26 -17.70 3.92
N LYS A 192 19.28 -18.24 4.58
CA LYS A 192 19.76 -19.63 4.40
C LYS A 192 19.67 -20.50 5.66
N ASN A 193 19.56 -19.88 6.82
CA ASN A 193 19.58 -20.55 8.13
C ASN A 193 18.48 -19.98 9.04
N PRO A 194 18.03 -20.70 10.07
CA PRO A 194 17.04 -20.22 11.04
C PRO A 194 17.46 -18.92 11.75
N SER A 195 18.75 -18.69 11.96
CA SER A 195 19.28 -17.46 12.58
C SER A 195 19.08 -16.21 11.70
N HIS A 196 18.84 -16.37 10.38
CA HIS A 196 18.61 -15.29 9.44
C HIS A 196 17.16 -14.76 9.45
N TYR A 197 16.33 -15.17 10.39
CA TYR A 197 14.92 -14.74 10.47
C TYR A 197 14.75 -13.23 10.52
N VAL A 198 15.71 -12.50 11.10
CA VAL A 198 15.72 -11.03 11.21
C VAL A 198 15.90 -10.35 9.85
N TYR A 199 16.52 -11.01 8.87
CA TYR A 199 16.68 -10.44 7.54
C TYR A 199 15.35 -10.31 6.79
N VAL A 200 14.37 -11.16 7.07
CA VAL A 200 13.07 -11.11 6.38
C VAL A 200 12.37 -9.77 6.57
N PRO A 201 12.15 -9.25 7.80
CA PRO A 201 11.56 -7.93 7.98
C PRO A 201 12.44 -6.79 7.47
N ILE A 202 13.77 -6.89 7.57
CA ILE A 202 14.68 -5.88 7.00
C ILE A 202 14.48 -5.77 5.48
N LEU A 203 14.55 -6.88 4.76
CA LEU A 203 14.42 -6.91 3.32
C LEU A 203 13.05 -6.41 2.85
N ASN A 204 11.99 -6.79 3.57
CA ASN A 204 10.63 -6.33 3.28
C ASN A 204 10.47 -4.82 3.51
N SER A 205 10.93 -4.32 4.65
CA SER A 205 10.87 -2.91 5.01
C SER A 205 11.68 -2.04 4.06
N MET A 206 12.90 -2.48 3.70
CA MET A 206 13.75 -1.80 2.72
C MET A 206 13.09 -1.77 1.33
N GLY A 207 12.53 -2.88 0.87
CA GLY A 207 11.84 -2.94 -0.41
C GLY A 207 10.69 -1.95 -0.50
N LEU A 208 9.85 -1.87 0.54
CA LEU A 208 8.74 -0.92 0.62
C LEU A 208 9.23 0.53 0.74
N ALA A 209 10.25 0.80 1.55
CA ALA A 209 10.81 2.15 1.73
C ALA A 209 11.42 2.68 0.41
N ILE A 210 12.22 1.86 -0.28
CA ILE A 210 12.79 2.21 -1.59
C ILE A 210 11.68 2.50 -2.60
N SER A 211 10.64 1.64 -2.66
CA SER A 211 9.50 1.88 -3.55
C SER A 211 8.77 3.18 -3.22
N GLY A 212 8.61 3.51 -1.93
CA GLY A 212 8.03 4.76 -1.47
C GLY A 212 8.84 5.98 -1.91
N VAL A 213 10.17 5.94 -1.72
CA VAL A 213 11.06 7.02 -2.16
C VAL A 213 11.00 7.21 -3.68
N VAL A 214 11.05 6.11 -4.44
CA VAL A 214 10.93 6.16 -5.91
C VAL A 214 9.57 6.70 -6.33
N ALA A 215 8.49 6.33 -5.64
CA ALA A 215 7.14 6.85 -5.90
C ALA A 215 7.09 8.38 -5.72
N ILE A 216 7.64 8.90 -4.61
CA ILE A 216 7.74 10.35 -4.36
C ILE A 216 8.59 11.04 -5.44
N TYR A 217 9.71 10.44 -5.83
CA TYR A 217 10.55 10.97 -6.90
C TYR A 217 9.81 11.05 -8.24
N ILE A 218 9.01 10.03 -8.59
CA ILE A 218 8.15 10.03 -9.79
C ILE A 218 7.13 11.15 -9.71
N ILE A 219 6.50 11.37 -8.56
CA ILE A 219 5.53 12.44 -8.36
C ILE A 219 6.20 13.80 -8.56
N TYR A 220 7.36 14.01 -7.96
CA TYR A 220 8.13 15.22 -8.12
C TYR A 220 8.50 15.49 -9.59
N LYS A 221 9.10 14.50 -10.26
CA LYS A 221 9.66 14.67 -11.62
C LYS A 221 8.60 14.70 -12.71
N ASN A 222 7.61 13.79 -12.67
CA ASN A 222 6.67 13.60 -13.77
C ASN A 222 5.39 14.41 -13.61
N PHE A 223 5.02 14.73 -12.36
CA PHE A 223 3.79 15.46 -12.08
C PHE A 223 4.06 16.89 -11.58
N ASN A 224 5.32 17.23 -11.25
CA ASN A 224 5.71 18.56 -10.75
C ASN A 224 4.96 18.98 -9.47
N TYR A 225 4.69 18.04 -8.56
CA TYR A 225 4.14 18.30 -7.24
C TYR A 225 5.23 18.27 -6.17
N ASN A 226 5.14 19.20 -5.22
CA ASN A 226 6.10 19.35 -4.13
C ASN A 226 5.36 19.35 -2.80
N ILE A 227 5.99 18.82 -1.75
CA ILE A 227 5.49 18.97 -0.40
C ILE A 227 5.73 20.42 0.03
N ARG A 228 4.64 21.16 0.28
CA ARG A 228 4.68 22.54 0.81
C ARG A 228 3.85 22.59 2.08
N PHE A 229 4.33 23.33 3.05
CA PHE A 229 3.53 23.67 4.23
C PHE A 229 2.50 24.73 3.80
N TYR A 230 1.28 24.30 3.56
CA TYR A 230 0.15 25.22 3.47
C TYR A 230 -0.28 25.49 4.90
N GLY A 231 -0.17 26.76 5.37
CA GLY A 231 -0.69 27.13 6.67
C GLY A 231 -2.14 26.67 6.80
N ILE A 232 -2.51 26.14 7.98
CA ILE A 232 -3.90 25.73 8.25
C ILE A 232 -4.77 27.00 8.15
N SER A 233 -5.29 27.26 6.97
CA SER A 233 -6.42 28.15 6.79
C SER A 233 -7.65 27.37 7.21
N VAL A 234 -8.06 27.57 8.46
CA VAL A 234 -9.34 27.12 8.99
C VAL A 234 -10.47 27.78 8.19
#